data_78edb6a993aaf0bf65e9864337eb7180
#
_entry.id   78edb6a993aaf0bf65e9864337eb7180
#
_cell.length_a   1.000
_cell.length_b   1.000
_cell.length_c   1.000
_cell.angle_alpha   90.00
_cell.angle_beta   90.00
_cell.angle_gamma   90.00
#
_symmetry.space_group_name_H-M   'P 1'
#
loop_
_entity.id
_entity.type
_entity.pdbx_description
1 polymer ?
#
loop_
_entity_poly.entity_id
_entity_poly.type
_entity_poly.pdbx_seq_one_letter_code
_entity_poly.pdbx_strand_id
1 'polypeptide(L)'
;MCTEYLVREYYNEMYRIHTQPGNGYDAGDDLYHLTVHKHLDQDPLTQFREAFGWVDQSRARLIADAGCGYGGFAVFVAHQAPALAVDGYTLSDVQQAVAQQALARLQLSRSRVLLQSFDRLQRHYDAIVAIESLGHSPNVAATLRHWAEQLRPAGVIVIIDELFRPEVSPAHPEIQRFLQSLRFSLLLQRPPVETMVHAAGLSIAAWVVLSDRYRVRTRPDEECDRLLHAYQLDGVHRGYIGGMLLEKFYNRGWVDYVLLVLTPHRAAGR
;
A
#
# COMPACT_ATOMS: atom_id res chain seq x y z
N MET A 1 -14.37 -15.78 10.13
CA MET A 1 -13.23 -16.08 9.23
C MET A 1 -12.18 -15.00 9.49
N CYS A 2 -10.91 -15.35 9.67
CA CYS A 2 -9.86 -14.36 10.01
C CYS A 2 -9.65 -13.40 8.83
N THR A 3 -9.52 -12.09 9.11
CA THR A 3 -9.31 -11.05 8.09
C THR A 3 -8.07 -11.32 7.24
N GLU A 4 -6.96 -11.76 7.85
CA GLU A 4 -5.73 -12.12 7.14
C GLU A 4 -5.95 -13.23 6.10
N TYR A 5 -6.76 -14.23 6.41
CA TYR A 5 -7.11 -15.28 5.44
C TYR A 5 -7.85 -14.71 4.23
N LEU A 6 -8.81 -13.80 4.45
CA LEU A 6 -9.58 -13.20 3.36
C LEU A 6 -8.73 -12.30 2.47
N VAL A 7 -7.78 -11.55 3.05
CA VAL A 7 -6.82 -10.73 2.30
C VAL A 7 -5.88 -11.62 1.48
N ARG A 8 -5.37 -12.70 2.06
CA ARG A 8 -4.53 -13.66 1.35
C ARG A 8 -5.24 -14.25 0.13
N GLU A 9 -6.45 -14.79 0.32
CA GLU A 9 -7.22 -15.38 -0.77
C GLU A 9 -7.54 -14.35 -1.86
N TYR A 10 -7.84 -13.11 -1.49
CA TYR A 10 -8.06 -12.03 -2.43
C TYR A 10 -6.83 -11.81 -3.34
N TYR A 11 -5.63 -11.69 -2.81
CA TYR A 11 -4.43 -11.45 -3.61
C TYR A 11 -3.99 -12.67 -4.41
N ASN A 12 -4.16 -13.88 -3.88
CA ASN A 12 -3.90 -15.10 -4.62
C ASN A 12 -4.85 -15.23 -5.84
N GLU A 13 -6.11 -14.87 -5.67
CA GLU A 13 -7.09 -14.85 -6.75
C GLU A 13 -6.75 -13.78 -7.81
N MET A 14 -6.42 -12.57 -7.38
CA MET A 14 -6.00 -11.49 -8.27
C MET A 14 -4.81 -11.91 -9.15
N TYR A 15 -3.82 -12.59 -8.57
CA TYR A 15 -2.70 -13.11 -9.35
C TYR A 15 -3.16 -14.09 -10.41
N ARG A 16 -3.99 -15.08 -10.04
CA ARG A 16 -4.50 -16.09 -11.01
C ARG A 16 -5.23 -15.46 -12.17
N ILE A 17 -6.00 -14.40 -11.91
CA ILE A 17 -6.72 -13.68 -12.95
C ILE A 17 -5.75 -12.94 -13.87
N HIS A 18 -4.83 -12.19 -13.30
CA HIS A 18 -3.91 -11.36 -14.07
C HIS A 18 -2.94 -12.18 -14.91
N THR A 19 -2.57 -13.37 -14.48
CA THR A 19 -1.63 -14.25 -15.22
C THR A 19 -2.30 -15.17 -16.23
N GLN A 20 -3.63 -15.12 -16.39
CA GLN A 20 -4.30 -15.86 -17.45
C GLN A 20 -3.90 -15.34 -18.84
N PRO A 21 -3.69 -16.25 -19.83
CA PRO A 21 -3.39 -15.84 -21.19
C PRO A 21 -4.47 -14.90 -21.75
N GLY A 22 -4.06 -13.77 -22.30
CA GLY A 22 -4.97 -12.76 -22.86
C GLY A 22 -5.32 -11.60 -21.94
N ASN A 23 -4.97 -11.63 -20.64
CA ASN A 23 -5.20 -10.51 -19.73
C ASN A 23 -4.10 -9.44 -19.75
N GLY A 24 -3.17 -9.51 -20.69
CA GLY A 24 -2.15 -8.50 -20.92
C GLY A 24 -1.05 -8.43 -19.83
N TYR A 25 -1.02 -9.43 -18.98
CA TYR A 25 -0.06 -9.53 -17.91
C TYR A 25 1.06 -10.47 -18.32
N ASP A 26 2.15 -9.91 -18.80
CA ASP A 26 3.36 -10.68 -18.98
C ASP A 26 4.17 -10.61 -17.68
N ALA A 27 4.07 -11.66 -16.88
CA ALA A 27 4.80 -11.79 -15.62
C ALA A 27 6.34 -11.89 -15.82
N GLY A 28 6.79 -11.81 -17.11
CA GLY A 28 8.14 -12.19 -17.46
C GLY A 28 9.22 -11.27 -16.98
N ASP A 29 9.09 -9.96 -17.12
CA ASP A 29 10.28 -9.14 -17.08
C ASP A 29 10.26 -7.88 -16.23
N ASP A 30 9.11 -7.35 -15.83
CA ASP A 30 9.09 -6.07 -15.13
C ASP A 30 8.22 -6.08 -13.85
N LEU A 31 8.85 -6.45 -12.73
CA LEU A 31 8.24 -6.39 -11.40
C LEU A 31 7.69 -5.02 -11.02
N TYR A 32 8.20 -3.96 -11.62
CA TYR A 32 7.70 -2.63 -11.37
C TYR A 32 6.24 -2.48 -11.81
N HIS A 33 5.86 -3.11 -12.93
CA HIS A 33 4.49 -3.07 -13.41
C HIS A 33 3.52 -3.94 -12.61
N LEU A 34 4.02 -4.96 -11.92
CA LEU A 34 3.22 -5.85 -11.09
C LEU A 34 2.76 -5.23 -9.77
N THR A 35 3.44 -4.22 -9.29
CA THR A 35 3.27 -3.72 -7.93
C THR A 35 2.67 -2.35 -7.85
N VAL A 36 2.62 -1.63 -8.95
CA VAL A 36 2.13 -0.26 -8.96
C VAL A 36 0.73 -0.22 -9.54
N HIS A 37 -0.22 0.02 -8.66
CA HIS A 37 -1.55 0.41 -9.07
C HIS A 37 -1.49 1.86 -9.59
N LYS A 38 -1.32 2.01 -10.78
CA LYS A 38 -1.36 2.96 -11.79
C LYS A 38 -2.44 4.02 -11.80
N HIS A 39 -2.84 4.50 -10.66
CA HIS A 39 -3.79 5.59 -10.61
C HIS A 39 -3.18 6.91 -11.06
N LEU A 40 -1.88 7.08 -10.89
CA LEU A 40 -1.18 8.28 -11.36
C LEU A 40 -0.89 8.18 -12.85
N ASP A 41 -1.18 9.26 -13.57
CA ASP A 41 -0.94 9.40 -15.02
C ASP A 41 0.53 9.73 -15.33
N GLN A 42 1.43 9.17 -14.56
CA GLN A 42 2.85 9.39 -14.60
C GLN A 42 3.60 8.06 -14.75
N ASP A 43 4.92 8.13 -14.69
CA ASP A 43 5.77 6.97 -14.59
C ASP A 43 5.31 6.07 -13.42
N PRO A 44 5.16 4.76 -13.64
CA PRO A 44 4.71 3.80 -12.62
C PRO A 44 5.58 3.74 -11.36
N LEU A 45 6.81 4.28 -11.40
CA LEU A 45 7.70 4.36 -10.25
C LEU A 45 7.50 5.64 -9.40
N THR A 46 6.55 6.49 -9.74
CA THR A 46 6.34 7.77 -9.03
C THR A 46 6.09 7.56 -7.55
N GLN A 47 5.22 6.61 -7.14
CA GLN A 47 4.97 6.32 -5.74
C GLN A 47 6.24 5.86 -5.00
N PHE A 48 7.06 5.02 -5.66
CA PHE A 48 8.31 4.54 -5.09
C PHE A 48 9.29 5.69 -4.87
N ARG A 49 9.41 6.61 -5.84
CA ARG A 49 10.27 7.79 -5.70
C ARG A 49 9.79 8.73 -4.61
N GLU A 50 8.48 9.00 -4.56
CA GLU A 50 7.89 9.84 -3.51
C GLU A 50 8.11 9.24 -2.13
N ALA A 51 7.86 7.94 -1.93
CA ALA A 51 8.09 7.27 -0.66
C ALA A 51 9.59 7.25 -0.28
N PHE A 52 10.45 6.86 -1.22
CA PHE A 52 11.88 6.70 -0.97
C PHE A 52 12.60 8.03 -0.73
N GLY A 53 12.09 9.14 -1.27
CA GLY A 53 12.61 10.48 -1.03
C GLY A 53 12.62 10.91 0.43
N TRP A 54 11.82 10.28 1.28
CA TRP A 54 11.75 10.54 2.71
C TRP A 54 12.66 9.63 3.56
N VAL A 55 13.27 8.62 2.95
CA VAL A 55 14.22 7.74 3.63
C VAL A 55 15.61 8.39 3.63
N ASP A 56 16.18 8.60 4.82
CA ASP A 56 17.57 9.09 4.93
C ASP A 56 18.56 8.00 4.50
N GLN A 57 18.89 8.00 3.21
CA GLN A 57 19.76 7.00 2.59
C GLN A 57 21.17 6.99 3.17
N SER A 58 21.62 8.07 3.78
CA SER A 58 22.95 8.15 4.39
C SER A 58 23.05 7.35 5.69
N ARG A 59 21.93 7.21 6.41
CA ARG A 59 21.84 6.55 7.73
C ARG A 59 21.09 5.25 7.70
N ALA A 60 20.05 5.13 6.88
CA ALA A 60 19.24 3.92 6.80
C ALA A 60 20.10 2.71 6.36
N ARG A 61 19.76 1.56 6.90
CA ARG A 61 20.36 0.26 6.53
C ARG A 61 19.29 -0.78 6.24
N LEU A 62 18.13 -0.66 6.89
CA LEU A 62 17.06 -1.64 6.80
C LEU A 62 15.69 -0.96 6.73
N ILE A 63 14.93 -1.29 5.70
CA ILE A 63 13.58 -0.81 5.45
C ILE A 63 12.59 -1.97 5.59
N ALA A 64 11.44 -1.74 6.24
CA ALA A 64 10.28 -2.62 6.12
C ALA A 64 9.39 -2.11 4.98
N ASP A 65 9.03 -2.98 4.05
CA ASP A 65 8.01 -2.75 3.02
C ASP A 65 6.72 -3.47 3.46
N ALA A 66 5.81 -2.71 4.07
CA ALA A 66 4.60 -3.20 4.69
C ALA A 66 3.48 -3.38 3.65
N GLY A 67 3.28 -4.61 3.21
CA GLY A 67 2.39 -4.94 2.09
C GLY A 67 3.12 -4.87 0.75
N CYS A 68 4.27 -5.50 0.67
CA CYS A 68 5.23 -5.39 -0.44
C CYS A 68 4.73 -5.91 -1.81
N GLY A 69 3.57 -6.54 -1.86
CA GLY A 69 3.08 -7.17 -3.08
C GLY A 69 4.12 -8.12 -3.68
N TYR A 70 4.46 -7.93 -4.93
CA TYR A 70 5.46 -8.73 -5.66
C TYR A 70 6.90 -8.25 -5.46
N GLY A 71 7.17 -7.35 -4.51
CA GLY A 71 8.51 -6.90 -4.16
C GLY A 71 9.09 -5.79 -5.04
N GLY A 72 8.25 -5.08 -5.78
CA GLY A 72 8.71 -4.01 -6.70
C GLY A 72 9.47 -2.89 -5.99
N PHE A 73 8.99 -2.47 -4.81
CA PHE A 73 9.70 -1.45 -4.03
C PHE A 73 11.09 -1.93 -3.58
N ALA A 74 11.24 -3.19 -3.18
CA ALA A 74 12.54 -3.76 -2.82
C ALA A 74 13.52 -3.76 -4.00
N VAL A 75 13.04 -4.08 -5.22
CA VAL A 75 13.83 -4.01 -6.45
C VAL A 75 14.22 -2.56 -6.76
N PHE A 76 13.27 -1.63 -6.65
CA PHE A 76 13.53 -0.20 -6.84
C PHE A 76 14.60 0.32 -5.88
N VAL A 77 14.49 0.04 -4.57
CA VAL A 77 15.46 0.45 -3.56
C VAL A 77 16.85 -0.11 -3.86
N ALA A 78 16.93 -1.38 -4.25
CA ALA A 78 18.21 -2.02 -4.57
C ALA A 78 18.92 -1.36 -5.76
N HIS A 79 18.19 -0.84 -6.74
CA HIS A 79 18.75 -0.09 -7.86
C HIS A 79 19.17 1.33 -7.46
N GLN A 80 18.42 2.00 -6.58
CA GLN A 80 18.71 3.36 -6.15
C GLN A 80 19.81 3.43 -5.08
N ALA A 81 19.83 2.46 -4.16
CA ALA A 81 20.72 2.42 -3.02
C ALA A 81 21.10 0.96 -2.67
N PRO A 82 22.03 0.33 -3.39
CA PRO A 82 22.36 -1.09 -3.25
C PRO A 82 22.86 -1.50 -1.86
N ALA A 83 23.25 -0.54 -1.02
CA ALA A 83 23.66 -0.79 0.36
C ALA A 83 22.48 -1.03 1.32
N LEU A 84 21.28 -0.61 0.95
CA LEU A 84 20.08 -0.80 1.76
C LEU A 84 19.53 -2.23 1.62
N ALA A 85 18.95 -2.71 2.70
CA ALA A 85 18.19 -3.96 2.73
C ALA A 85 16.71 -3.66 2.88
N VAL A 86 15.85 -4.49 2.25
CA VAL A 86 14.40 -4.39 2.40
C VAL A 86 13.85 -5.73 2.87
N ASP A 87 13.12 -5.70 3.98
CA ASP A 87 12.28 -6.81 4.45
C ASP A 87 10.85 -6.51 3.97
N GLY A 88 10.40 -7.19 2.90
CA GLY A 88 9.03 -7.11 2.41
C GLY A 88 8.09 -8.03 3.19
N TYR A 89 6.89 -7.58 3.46
CA TYR A 89 5.84 -8.32 4.17
C TYR A 89 4.62 -8.52 3.27
N THR A 90 4.20 -9.76 3.09
CA THR A 90 2.95 -10.09 2.38
C THR A 90 2.24 -11.26 3.04
N LEU A 91 0.91 -11.32 2.91
CA LEU A 91 0.10 -12.46 3.32
C LEU A 91 -0.09 -13.48 2.19
N SER A 92 0.21 -13.10 0.95
CA SER A 92 0.06 -13.98 -0.23
C SER A 92 1.31 -14.80 -0.45
N ASP A 93 1.18 -16.12 -0.37
CA ASP A 93 2.24 -17.07 -0.70
C ASP A 93 2.65 -17.00 -2.18
N VAL A 94 1.70 -16.68 -3.06
CA VAL A 94 1.95 -16.47 -4.48
C VAL A 94 2.79 -15.21 -4.70
N GLN A 95 2.43 -14.09 -4.08
CA GLN A 95 3.23 -12.86 -4.16
C GLN A 95 4.63 -13.09 -3.62
N GLN A 96 4.76 -13.76 -2.47
CA GLN A 96 6.06 -14.10 -1.88
C GLN A 96 6.92 -14.90 -2.86
N ALA A 97 6.36 -15.96 -3.45
CA ALA A 97 7.09 -16.82 -4.38
C ALA A 97 7.60 -16.05 -5.60
N VAL A 98 6.75 -15.22 -6.21
CA VAL A 98 7.11 -14.37 -7.35
C VAL A 98 8.21 -13.38 -6.96
N ALA A 99 8.05 -12.68 -5.84
CA ALA A 99 9.03 -11.72 -5.36
C ALA A 99 10.40 -12.37 -5.05
N GLN A 100 10.42 -13.52 -4.39
CA GLN A 100 11.65 -14.25 -4.09
C GLN A 100 12.37 -14.70 -5.35
N GLN A 101 11.65 -15.21 -6.36
CA GLN A 101 12.23 -15.57 -7.65
C GLN A 101 12.88 -14.39 -8.34
N ALA A 102 12.23 -13.24 -8.29
CA ALA A 102 12.76 -12.03 -8.89
C ALA A 102 13.99 -11.49 -8.15
N LEU A 103 13.96 -11.44 -6.82
CA LEU A 103 15.12 -11.04 -6.03
C LEU A 103 16.32 -11.97 -6.31
N ALA A 104 16.08 -13.29 -6.43
CA ALA A 104 17.12 -14.26 -6.77
C ALA A 104 17.67 -14.03 -8.18
N ARG A 105 16.81 -13.87 -9.20
CA ARG A 105 17.19 -13.60 -10.59
C ARG A 105 18.04 -12.33 -10.73
N LEU A 106 17.65 -11.28 -9.99
CA LEU A 106 18.35 -10.00 -9.98
C LEU A 106 19.54 -9.96 -9.00
N GLN A 107 19.84 -11.08 -8.33
CA GLN A 107 20.95 -11.20 -7.35
C GLN A 107 20.86 -10.20 -6.17
N LEU A 108 19.65 -9.83 -5.77
CA LEU A 108 19.38 -8.86 -4.71
C LEU A 108 19.36 -9.53 -3.31
N SER A 109 20.49 -10.10 -2.91
CA SER A 109 20.64 -10.91 -1.70
C SER A 109 20.44 -10.15 -0.37
N ARG A 110 20.44 -8.83 -0.39
CA ARG A 110 20.19 -8.02 0.82
C ARG A 110 18.72 -7.89 1.17
N SER A 111 17.84 -8.07 0.19
CA SER A 111 16.38 -7.96 0.37
C SER A 111 15.75 -9.34 0.43
N ARG A 112 14.63 -9.44 1.14
CA ARG A 112 13.86 -10.67 1.25
C ARG A 112 12.37 -10.36 1.38
N VAL A 113 11.52 -11.33 1.07
CA VAL A 113 10.07 -11.23 1.26
C VAL A 113 9.59 -12.31 2.22
N LEU A 114 8.88 -11.89 3.25
CA LEU A 114 8.37 -12.71 4.34
C LEU A 114 6.88 -12.97 4.14
N LEU A 115 6.47 -14.23 4.27
CA LEU A 115 5.04 -14.60 4.32
C LEU A 115 4.52 -14.34 5.73
N GLN A 116 4.23 -13.08 5.99
CA GLN A 116 3.82 -12.61 7.31
C GLN A 116 3.05 -11.30 7.21
N SER A 117 2.10 -11.10 8.15
CA SER A 117 1.42 -9.81 8.29
C SER A 117 2.39 -8.71 8.71
N PHE A 118 2.26 -7.55 8.08
CA PHE A 118 2.97 -6.33 8.47
C PHE A 118 2.52 -5.78 9.84
N ASP A 119 1.42 -6.28 10.40
CA ASP A 119 1.00 -5.98 11.77
C ASP A 119 1.95 -6.58 12.83
N ARG A 120 2.90 -7.41 12.40
CA ARG A 120 3.82 -8.17 13.27
C ARG A 120 5.25 -8.09 12.75
N LEU A 121 5.78 -6.87 12.59
CA LEU A 121 7.17 -6.65 12.23
C LEU A 121 8.10 -7.28 13.26
N GLN A 122 9.16 -7.97 12.82
CA GLN A 122 10.03 -8.77 13.69
C GLN A 122 11.34 -8.09 14.07
N ARG A 123 11.62 -6.93 13.50
CA ARG A 123 12.90 -6.21 13.67
C ARG A 123 12.65 -4.73 13.89
N HIS A 124 13.70 -4.04 14.31
CA HIS A 124 13.71 -2.57 14.30
C HIS A 124 14.22 -2.05 12.96
N TYR A 125 13.51 -1.11 12.37
CA TYR A 125 13.72 -0.56 11.04
C TYR A 125 14.12 0.92 11.09
N ASP A 126 14.92 1.33 10.12
CA ASP A 126 15.25 2.74 9.90
C ASP A 126 14.12 3.47 9.16
N ALA A 127 13.39 2.73 8.33
CA ALA A 127 12.16 3.21 7.72
C ALA A 127 11.13 2.08 7.61
N ILE A 128 9.85 2.43 7.71
CA ILE A 128 8.72 1.56 7.40
C ILE A 128 7.95 2.25 6.28
N VAL A 129 7.79 1.57 5.15
CA VAL A 129 7.09 2.09 3.97
C VAL A 129 5.86 1.24 3.74
N ALA A 130 4.71 1.88 3.53
CA ALA A 130 3.44 1.23 3.24
C ALA A 130 2.81 1.96 2.05
N ILE A 131 2.66 1.28 0.91
CA ILE A 131 2.06 1.84 -0.30
C ILE A 131 0.79 1.05 -0.62
N GLU A 132 -0.36 1.72 -0.55
CA GLU A 132 -1.70 1.15 -0.81
C GLU A 132 -1.96 -0.14 -0.01
N SER A 133 -1.54 -0.16 1.25
CA SER A 133 -1.61 -1.38 2.06
C SER A 133 -2.22 -1.21 3.45
N LEU A 134 -2.20 0.02 4.01
CA LEU A 134 -2.64 0.25 5.39
C LEU A 134 -4.12 -0.10 5.59
N GLY A 135 -4.98 0.11 4.59
CA GLY A 135 -6.40 -0.25 4.61
C GLY A 135 -6.67 -1.74 4.86
N HIS A 136 -5.70 -2.62 4.57
CA HIS A 136 -5.78 -4.06 4.82
C HIS A 136 -5.47 -4.46 6.27
N SER A 137 -4.96 -3.55 7.10
CA SER A 137 -4.76 -3.83 8.52
C SER A 137 -6.11 -4.13 9.20
N PRO A 138 -6.22 -5.20 9.99
CA PRO A 138 -7.42 -5.47 10.76
C PRO A 138 -7.66 -4.44 11.88
N ASN A 139 -6.60 -3.73 12.30
CA ASN A 139 -6.66 -2.69 13.33
C ASN A 139 -5.52 -1.68 13.12
N VAL A 140 -5.80 -0.64 12.33
CA VAL A 140 -4.83 0.40 11.97
C VAL A 140 -4.18 1.06 13.19
N ALA A 141 -4.95 1.32 14.25
CA ALA A 141 -4.40 1.92 15.48
C ALA A 141 -3.37 1.01 16.18
N ALA A 142 -3.63 -0.29 16.22
CA ALA A 142 -2.69 -1.27 16.78
C ALA A 142 -1.45 -1.42 15.89
N THR A 143 -1.64 -1.44 14.58
CA THR A 143 -0.55 -1.50 13.60
C THR A 143 0.39 -0.30 13.72
N LEU A 144 -0.15 0.91 13.73
CA LEU A 144 0.66 2.13 13.89
C LEU A 144 1.44 2.14 15.20
N ARG A 145 0.83 1.68 16.30
CA ARG A 145 1.52 1.57 17.60
C ARG A 145 2.66 0.57 17.51
N HIS A 146 2.41 -0.61 16.95
CA HIS A 146 3.45 -1.62 16.76
C HIS A 146 4.58 -1.11 15.84
N TRP A 147 4.26 -0.42 14.76
CA TRP A 147 5.28 0.18 13.88
C TRP A 147 6.12 1.23 14.61
N ALA A 148 5.50 2.05 15.46
CA ALA A 148 6.23 3.01 16.29
C ALA A 148 7.25 2.31 17.24
N GLU A 149 6.86 1.16 17.82
CA GLU A 149 7.73 0.35 18.67
C GLU A 149 8.88 -0.30 17.88
N GLN A 150 8.67 -0.63 16.61
CA GLN A 150 9.67 -1.23 15.74
C GLN A 150 10.52 -0.21 14.97
N LEU A 151 10.25 1.07 15.13
CA LEU A 151 11.02 2.13 14.49
C LEU A 151 12.27 2.44 15.32
N ARG A 152 13.43 2.51 14.66
CA ARG A 152 14.67 2.97 15.32
C ARG A 152 14.59 4.44 15.67
N PRO A 153 15.36 4.91 16.67
CA PRO A 153 15.51 6.36 16.93
C PRO A 153 15.86 7.10 15.63
N ALA A 154 15.17 8.19 15.34
CA ALA A 154 15.27 8.96 14.11
C ALA A 154 14.79 8.23 12.82
N GLY A 155 14.14 7.09 12.94
CA GLY A 155 13.49 6.43 11.83
C GLY A 155 12.21 7.14 11.38
N VAL A 156 11.69 6.71 10.24
CA VAL A 156 10.51 7.31 9.59
C VAL A 156 9.52 6.24 9.16
N ILE A 157 8.22 6.56 9.25
CA ILE A 157 7.16 5.78 8.60
C ILE A 157 6.65 6.61 7.43
N VAL A 158 6.60 6.03 6.24
CA VAL A 158 6.06 6.65 5.04
C VAL A 158 4.88 5.83 4.56
N ILE A 159 3.72 6.45 4.47
CA ILE A 159 2.49 5.82 4.02
C ILE A 159 2.00 6.56 2.79
N ILE A 160 1.70 5.84 1.72
CA ILE A 160 0.97 6.34 0.56
C ILE A 160 -0.32 5.53 0.48
N ASP A 161 -1.46 6.19 0.58
CA ASP A 161 -2.75 5.50 0.55
C ASP A 161 -3.88 6.48 0.14
N GLU A 162 -5.05 5.95 -0.15
CA GLU A 162 -6.27 6.71 -0.39
C GLU A 162 -6.91 7.14 0.93
N LEU A 163 -7.04 8.44 1.11
CA LEU A 163 -7.74 9.01 2.26
C LEU A 163 -9.01 9.72 1.83
N PHE A 164 -10.12 9.25 2.38
CA PHE A 164 -11.43 9.80 2.09
C PHE A 164 -11.66 11.10 2.88
N ARG A 165 -12.36 12.03 2.25
CA ARG A 165 -12.70 13.30 2.89
C ARG A 165 -13.67 13.09 4.05
N PRO A 166 -13.62 13.95 5.09
CA PRO A 166 -14.41 13.76 6.30
C PRO A 166 -15.93 13.73 6.09
N GLU A 167 -16.43 14.41 5.06
CA GLU A 167 -17.84 14.45 4.70
C GLU A 167 -18.36 13.16 4.08
N VAL A 168 -17.48 12.26 3.65
CA VAL A 168 -17.88 10.98 3.05
C VAL A 168 -18.30 10.02 4.14
N SER A 169 -19.56 9.66 4.15
CA SER A 169 -20.10 8.73 5.15
C SER A 169 -19.57 7.30 4.94
N PRO A 170 -18.96 6.68 5.96
CA PRO A 170 -18.61 5.27 5.87
C PRO A 170 -19.81 4.35 5.63
N ALA A 171 -21.03 4.79 5.97
CA ALA A 171 -22.26 4.01 5.76
C ALA A 171 -22.83 4.14 4.33
N HIS A 172 -22.23 4.98 3.46
CA HIS A 172 -22.68 5.12 2.08
C HIS A 172 -22.61 3.77 1.34
N PRO A 173 -23.65 3.34 0.60
CA PRO A 173 -23.69 2.00 -0.02
C PRO A 173 -22.49 1.69 -0.93
N GLU A 174 -22.04 2.66 -1.75
CA GLU A 174 -20.86 2.47 -2.61
C GLU A 174 -19.57 2.34 -1.79
N ILE A 175 -19.44 3.07 -0.67
CA ILE A 175 -18.31 2.93 0.25
C ILE A 175 -18.31 1.54 0.89
N GLN A 176 -19.46 1.06 1.37
CA GLN A 176 -19.55 -0.29 1.92
C GLN A 176 -19.19 -1.35 0.89
N ARG A 177 -19.65 -1.19 -0.37
CA ARG A 177 -19.29 -2.08 -1.48
C ARG A 177 -17.79 -2.04 -1.79
N PHE A 178 -17.18 -0.85 -1.75
CA PHE A 178 -15.73 -0.65 -1.93
C PHE A 178 -14.93 -1.38 -0.84
N LEU A 179 -15.23 -1.12 0.44
CA LEU A 179 -14.56 -1.78 1.56
C LEU A 179 -14.66 -3.30 1.49
N GLN A 180 -15.84 -3.82 1.13
CA GLN A 180 -16.05 -5.26 0.96
C GLN A 180 -15.26 -5.81 -0.22
N SER A 181 -15.19 -5.09 -1.34
CA SER A 181 -14.50 -5.54 -2.55
C SER A 181 -12.99 -5.65 -2.34
N LEU A 182 -12.38 -4.71 -1.66
CA LEU A 182 -10.93 -4.68 -1.38
C LEU A 182 -10.55 -5.34 -0.05
N ARG A 183 -11.52 -5.82 0.73
CA ARG A 183 -11.26 -6.40 2.06
C ARG A 183 -10.65 -5.40 3.05
N PHE A 184 -11.00 -4.13 2.92
CA PHE A 184 -10.57 -3.11 3.86
C PHE A 184 -11.38 -3.21 5.16
N SER A 185 -10.68 -3.01 6.27
CA SER A 185 -11.28 -3.09 7.62
C SER A 185 -11.99 -1.79 8.01
N LEU A 186 -11.56 -0.66 7.46
CA LEU A 186 -12.14 0.65 7.73
C LEU A 186 -11.90 1.61 6.56
N LEU A 187 -12.68 2.69 6.52
CA LEU A 187 -12.47 3.81 5.62
C LEU A 187 -11.41 4.73 6.23
N LEU A 188 -10.27 4.87 5.53
CA LEU A 188 -9.23 5.80 5.98
C LEU A 188 -9.68 7.23 5.73
N GLN A 189 -9.80 8.02 6.80
CA GLN A 189 -10.16 9.44 6.76
C GLN A 189 -9.18 10.24 7.62
N ARG A 190 -8.94 11.50 7.27
CA ARG A 190 -7.93 12.34 7.92
C ARG A 190 -8.09 12.44 9.44
N PRO A 191 -9.24 12.85 10.02
CA PRO A 191 -9.33 13.03 11.46
C PRO A 191 -9.10 11.73 12.26
N PRO A 192 -9.71 10.57 11.90
CA PRO A 192 -9.40 9.29 12.53
C PRO A 192 -7.94 8.90 12.42
N VAL A 193 -7.30 9.08 11.25
CA VAL A 193 -5.89 8.75 11.03
C VAL A 193 -4.99 9.62 11.92
N GLU A 194 -5.21 10.93 11.98
CA GLU A 194 -4.47 11.84 12.86
C GLU A 194 -4.59 11.40 14.33
N THR A 195 -5.78 11.05 14.77
CA THR A 195 -6.02 10.56 16.15
C THR A 195 -5.25 9.27 16.43
N MET A 196 -5.27 8.31 15.49
CA MET A 196 -4.56 7.03 15.64
C MET A 196 -3.04 7.23 15.64
N VAL A 197 -2.52 8.12 14.80
CA VAL A 197 -1.09 8.49 14.74
C VAL A 197 -0.63 9.04 16.09
N HIS A 198 -1.34 10.03 16.64
CA HIS A 198 -1.01 10.61 17.94
C HIS A 198 -1.10 9.60 19.07
N ALA A 199 -2.13 8.77 19.09
CA ALA A 199 -2.29 7.71 20.09
C ALA A 199 -1.19 6.62 20.02
N ALA A 200 -0.55 6.47 18.86
CA ALA A 200 0.60 5.59 18.67
C ALA A 200 1.95 6.20 19.11
N GLY A 201 1.96 7.43 19.62
CA GLY A 201 3.21 8.13 19.98
C GLY A 201 3.98 8.65 18.76
N LEU A 202 3.29 8.91 17.66
CA LEU A 202 3.85 9.42 16.43
C LEU A 202 3.38 10.86 16.15
N SER A 203 4.21 11.61 15.43
CA SER A 203 3.89 12.94 14.89
C SER A 203 3.84 12.89 13.39
N ILE A 204 2.93 13.66 12.79
CA ILE A 204 2.88 13.86 11.35
C ILE A 204 3.92 14.91 10.97
N ALA A 205 5.01 14.48 10.35
CA ALA A 205 6.09 15.36 9.87
C ALA A 205 5.74 15.98 8.50
N ALA A 206 5.00 15.26 7.67
CA ALA A 206 4.48 15.79 6.40
C ALA A 206 3.14 15.12 6.05
N TRP A 207 2.29 15.90 5.39
CA TRP A 207 1.06 15.48 4.78
C TRP A 207 1.01 16.08 3.36
N VAL A 208 1.15 15.23 2.35
CA VAL A 208 1.24 15.68 0.96
C VAL A 208 0.10 15.04 0.17
N VAL A 209 -0.75 15.86 -0.42
CA VAL A 209 -1.79 15.38 -1.33
C VAL A 209 -1.16 15.17 -2.70
N LEU A 210 -0.91 13.91 -3.05
CA LEU A 210 -0.27 13.55 -4.32
C LEU A 210 -1.22 13.79 -5.50
N SER A 211 -2.53 13.64 -5.31
CA SER A 211 -3.55 13.95 -6.33
C SER A 211 -3.63 15.44 -6.70
N ASP A 212 -3.04 16.34 -5.90
CA ASP A 212 -2.87 17.75 -6.28
C ASP A 212 -1.62 17.97 -7.16
N ARG A 213 -0.65 17.05 -7.09
CA ARG A 213 0.61 17.16 -7.85
C ARG A 213 0.59 16.34 -9.13
N TYR A 214 -0.10 15.21 -9.10
CA TYR A 214 -0.15 14.23 -10.17
C TYR A 214 -1.60 13.97 -10.56
N ARG A 215 -1.84 13.92 -11.86
CA ARG A 215 -3.15 13.54 -12.35
C ARG A 215 -3.44 12.07 -12.01
N VAL A 216 -4.58 11.83 -11.39
CA VAL A 216 -5.12 10.48 -11.22
C VAL A 216 -5.88 10.09 -12.48
N ARG A 217 -5.60 8.91 -13.00
CA ARG A 217 -6.28 8.38 -14.19
C ARG A 217 -7.60 7.74 -13.78
N THR A 218 -8.69 8.26 -14.31
CA THR A 218 -10.04 7.76 -14.05
C THR A 218 -10.84 7.63 -15.35
N ARG A 219 -11.77 6.69 -15.37
CA ARG A 219 -12.81 6.58 -16.40
C ARG A 219 -13.97 7.52 -16.06
N PRO A 220 -14.80 7.89 -17.06
CA PRO A 220 -16.08 8.54 -16.79
C PRO A 220 -17.01 7.67 -15.93
N ASP A 221 -17.83 8.29 -15.09
CA ASP A 221 -18.73 7.56 -14.16
C ASP A 221 -19.69 6.62 -14.90
N GLU A 222 -20.18 7.00 -16.09
CA GLU A 222 -21.08 6.16 -16.89
C GLU A 222 -20.38 4.87 -17.36
N GLU A 223 -19.09 4.93 -17.67
CA GLU A 223 -18.31 3.74 -18.02
C GLU A 223 -18.08 2.85 -16.79
N CYS A 224 -17.75 3.44 -15.67
CA CYS A 224 -17.61 2.71 -14.41
C CYS A 224 -18.93 2.02 -14.03
N ASP A 225 -20.07 2.71 -14.14
CA ASP A 225 -21.38 2.14 -13.81
C ASP A 225 -21.76 0.98 -14.73
N ARG A 226 -21.50 1.10 -16.02
CA ARG A 226 -21.71 0.01 -16.98
C ARG A 226 -20.90 -1.23 -16.61
N LEU A 227 -19.63 -1.06 -16.26
CA LEU A 227 -18.75 -2.16 -15.85
C LEU A 227 -19.17 -2.74 -14.50
N LEU A 228 -19.52 -1.89 -13.53
CA LEU A 228 -20.01 -2.32 -12.21
C LEU A 228 -21.31 -3.13 -12.29
N HIS A 229 -22.13 -2.89 -13.32
CA HIS A 229 -23.35 -3.67 -13.58
C HIS A 229 -23.03 -5.06 -14.13
N ALA A 230 -21.93 -5.19 -14.88
CA ALA A 230 -21.49 -6.45 -15.47
C ALA A 230 -20.79 -7.38 -14.46
N TYR A 231 -20.28 -6.84 -13.34
CA TYR A 231 -19.52 -7.60 -12.36
C TYR A 231 -20.32 -7.85 -11.07
N GLN A 232 -20.21 -9.09 -10.57
CA GLN A 232 -20.77 -9.45 -9.27
C GLN A 232 -19.68 -9.42 -8.19
N LEU A 233 -20.07 -9.35 -6.91
CA LEU A 233 -19.17 -9.44 -5.76
C LEU A 233 -18.71 -10.89 -5.52
N ASP A 234 -18.28 -11.57 -6.56
CA ASP A 234 -17.60 -12.87 -6.46
C ASP A 234 -16.09 -12.69 -6.28
N GLY A 235 -15.36 -13.79 -6.07
CA GLY A 235 -13.92 -13.78 -5.87
C GLY A 235 -13.16 -13.09 -6.99
N VAL A 236 -13.54 -13.37 -8.22
CA VAL A 236 -12.82 -13.00 -9.44
C VAL A 236 -12.88 -11.50 -9.76
N HIS A 237 -14.02 -10.86 -9.49
CA HIS A 237 -14.26 -9.47 -9.93
C HIS A 237 -14.07 -8.43 -8.82
N ARG A 238 -13.77 -8.84 -7.59
CA ARG A 238 -13.68 -7.93 -6.45
C ARG A 238 -12.72 -6.78 -6.65
N GLY A 239 -11.52 -7.05 -7.12
CA GLY A 239 -10.51 -6.01 -7.38
C GLY A 239 -10.96 -5.01 -8.44
N TYR A 240 -11.60 -5.49 -9.50
CA TYR A 240 -12.16 -4.61 -10.53
C TYR A 240 -13.27 -3.73 -9.99
N ILE A 241 -14.16 -4.28 -9.16
CA ILE A 241 -15.23 -3.51 -8.50
C ILE A 241 -14.63 -2.41 -7.63
N GLY A 242 -13.65 -2.75 -6.79
CA GLY A 242 -12.96 -1.78 -5.94
C GLY A 242 -12.28 -0.68 -6.73
N GLY A 243 -11.55 -1.03 -7.78
CA GLY A 243 -10.87 -0.07 -8.65
C GLY A 243 -11.85 0.89 -9.35
N MET A 244 -12.95 0.38 -9.92
CA MET A 244 -13.94 1.22 -10.57
C MET A 244 -14.69 2.15 -9.60
N LEU A 245 -15.01 1.68 -8.39
CA LEU A 245 -15.59 2.52 -7.36
C LEU A 245 -14.61 3.62 -6.93
N LEU A 246 -13.33 3.28 -6.80
CA LEU A 246 -12.29 4.23 -6.45
C LEU A 246 -12.15 5.33 -7.52
N GLU A 247 -12.17 4.97 -8.81
CA GLU A 247 -12.17 5.94 -9.92
C GLU A 247 -13.36 6.92 -9.82
N LYS A 248 -14.57 6.42 -9.54
CA LYS A 248 -15.75 7.27 -9.30
C LYS A 248 -15.56 8.19 -8.09
N PHE A 249 -14.93 7.70 -7.02
CA PHE A 249 -14.68 8.54 -5.83
C PHE A 249 -13.69 9.65 -6.12
N TYR A 250 -12.67 9.42 -6.95
CA TYR A 250 -11.80 10.47 -7.44
C TYR A 250 -12.56 11.49 -8.30
N ASN A 251 -13.40 11.04 -9.24
CA ASN A 251 -14.21 11.91 -10.09
C ASN A 251 -15.14 12.85 -9.27
N ARG A 252 -15.65 12.34 -8.14
CA ARG A 252 -16.52 13.08 -7.22
C ARG A 252 -15.77 13.94 -6.20
N GLY A 253 -14.44 13.85 -6.17
CA GLY A 253 -13.63 14.51 -5.16
C GLY A 253 -13.86 14.01 -3.74
N TRP A 254 -14.20 12.73 -3.58
CA TRP A 254 -14.43 12.11 -2.27
C TRP A 254 -13.16 11.56 -1.64
N VAL A 255 -12.12 11.37 -2.41
CA VAL A 255 -10.87 10.75 -1.99
C VAL A 255 -9.68 11.53 -2.52
N ASP A 256 -8.65 11.60 -1.71
CA ASP A 256 -7.35 12.15 -2.07
C ASP A 256 -6.29 11.04 -1.99
N TYR A 257 -5.34 11.02 -2.93
CA TYR A 257 -4.17 10.16 -2.85
C TYR A 257 -3.09 10.89 -2.05
N VAL A 258 -2.71 10.35 -0.90
CA VAL A 258 -1.96 11.09 0.11
C VAL A 258 -0.68 10.36 0.49
N LEU A 259 0.40 11.11 0.63
CA LEU A 259 1.62 10.68 1.27
C LEU A 259 1.70 11.27 2.67
N LEU A 260 1.84 10.40 3.66
CA LEU A 260 2.03 10.72 5.07
C LEU A 260 3.45 10.37 5.49
N VAL A 261 4.11 11.27 6.20
CA VAL A 261 5.39 11.01 6.83
C VAL A 261 5.23 11.13 8.33
N LEU A 262 5.52 10.04 9.03
CA LEU A 262 5.37 9.96 10.48
C LEU A 262 6.74 9.76 11.12
N THR A 263 6.96 10.42 12.25
CA THR A 263 8.17 10.28 13.06
C THR A 263 7.79 10.04 14.53
N PRO A 264 8.63 9.37 15.32
CA PRO A 264 8.41 9.29 16.75
C PRO A 264 8.23 10.68 17.37
N HIS A 265 7.34 10.80 18.35
CA HIS A 265 7.30 12.02 19.16
C HIS A 265 8.70 12.30 19.69
N ARG A 266 9.27 13.45 19.37
CA ARG A 266 10.46 13.90 20.08
C ARG A 266 10.05 14.12 21.53
N ALA A 267 10.56 13.29 22.44
CA ALA A 267 10.48 13.62 23.85
C ALA A 267 11.01 15.05 23.99
N ALA A 268 10.17 15.95 24.51
CA ALA A 268 10.64 17.28 24.85
C ALA A 268 11.89 17.09 25.72
N GLY A 269 13.04 17.57 25.23
CA GLY A 269 14.34 17.31 25.84
C GLY A 269 14.28 17.59 27.33
N ARG A 270 14.69 16.57 28.08
CA ARG A 270 15.01 16.79 29.52
C ARG A 270 16.35 17.47 29.62
#